data_bd3b72d4a267d4d62db0275b819c9435
#
_entry.id   bd3b72d4a267d4d62db0275b819c9435
#
_cell.length_a   1.000
_cell.length_b   1.000
_cell.length_c   1.000
_cell.angle_alpha   90.00
_cell.angle_beta   90.00
_cell.angle_gamma   90.00
#
_symmetry.space_group_name_H-M   'P 1'
#
loop_
_entity.id
_entity.type
_entity.pdbx_description
1 polymer ?
#
loop_
_entity_poly.entity_id
_entity_poly.type
_entity_poly.pdbx_seq_one_letter_code
_entity_poly.pdbx_strand_id
1 'polypeptide(L)'
;MSLLRFVARSLFASYFIADGVKAVRKPAETAPDAERVTSKIAPLVQRVVPASVSSYVPERAETWVRIVGAAQIAGGVMFATGFGRRLGALLLAKSSLVNLAVAWPDKDAAPAVKEAQRGEVLRQAALLGAASLATLDTQGKPSLQWRADHATQEAKKKAEEKAAAVAKAAKSATR
;
A
#
# COMPACT_ATOMS: atom_id res chain seq x y z
N MET A 1 13.39 3.22 -18.76
CA MET A 1 12.18 2.44 -18.38
C MET A 1 11.62 1.82 -19.65
N SER A 2 11.17 0.55 -19.64
CA SER A 2 10.50 0.01 -20.82
C SER A 2 9.09 0.62 -20.95
N LEU A 3 8.71 1.01 -22.16
CA LEU A 3 7.39 1.58 -22.49
C LEU A 3 6.27 0.64 -22.00
N LEU A 4 6.46 -0.67 -22.17
CA LEU A 4 5.51 -1.69 -21.72
C LEU A 4 5.21 -1.59 -20.21
N ARG A 5 6.25 -1.41 -19.38
CA ARG A 5 6.05 -1.27 -17.93
C ARG A 5 5.32 0.01 -17.56
N PHE A 6 5.57 1.10 -18.28
CA PHE A 6 4.85 2.35 -18.07
C PHE A 6 3.36 2.18 -18.40
N VAL A 7 3.05 1.62 -19.58
CA VAL A 7 1.67 1.37 -20.00
C VAL A 7 0.95 0.44 -19.03
N ALA A 8 1.56 -0.69 -18.66
CA ALA A 8 0.96 -1.64 -17.74
C ALA A 8 0.64 -1.01 -16.36
N ARG A 9 1.54 -0.17 -15.83
CA ARG A 9 1.30 0.55 -14.57
C ARG A 9 0.18 1.58 -14.70
N SER A 10 0.17 2.32 -15.79
CA SER A 10 -0.86 3.33 -16.03
C SER A 10 -2.24 2.69 -16.16
N LEU A 11 -2.35 1.58 -16.88
CA LEU A 11 -3.59 0.82 -17.00
C LEU A 11 -4.05 0.25 -15.64
N PHE A 12 -3.15 -0.32 -14.88
CA PHE A 12 -3.48 -0.82 -13.54
C PHE A 12 -3.92 0.31 -12.60
N ALA A 13 -3.18 1.41 -12.58
CA ALA A 13 -3.48 2.57 -11.75
C ALA A 13 -4.80 3.25 -12.13
N SER A 14 -5.13 3.30 -13.44
CA SER A 14 -6.35 3.97 -13.92
C SER A 14 -7.62 3.36 -13.34
N TYR A 15 -7.64 2.03 -13.15
CA TYR A 15 -8.75 1.36 -12.49
C TYR A 15 -8.97 1.94 -11.08
N PHE A 16 -7.91 1.99 -10.25
CA PHE A 16 -8.02 2.48 -8.87
C PHE A 16 -8.33 3.97 -8.79
N ILE A 17 -7.78 4.76 -9.71
CA ILE A 17 -8.08 6.20 -9.76
C ILE A 17 -9.56 6.40 -10.10
N ALA A 18 -10.10 5.68 -11.09
CA ALA A 18 -11.51 5.79 -11.47
C ALA A 18 -12.44 5.33 -10.34
N ASP A 19 -12.15 4.20 -9.72
CA ASP A 19 -12.91 3.67 -8.59
C ASP A 19 -12.83 4.61 -7.37
N GLY A 20 -11.64 5.10 -7.04
CA GLY A 20 -11.43 6.07 -5.98
C GLY A 20 -12.16 7.40 -6.21
N VAL A 21 -12.17 7.91 -7.44
CA VAL A 21 -12.93 9.12 -7.80
C VAL A 21 -14.43 8.89 -7.61
N LYS A 22 -14.96 7.72 -8.01
CA LYS A 22 -16.35 7.35 -7.76
C LYS A 22 -16.65 7.32 -6.26
N ALA A 23 -15.81 6.66 -5.47
CA ALA A 23 -15.95 6.54 -4.02
C ALA A 23 -15.94 7.90 -3.31
N VAL A 24 -15.08 8.84 -3.75
CA VAL A 24 -15.02 10.19 -3.16
C VAL A 24 -16.22 11.04 -3.57
N ARG A 25 -16.65 10.98 -4.84
CA ARG A 25 -17.74 11.82 -5.36
C ARG A 25 -19.12 11.32 -4.94
N LYS A 26 -19.30 10.01 -4.86
CA LYS A 26 -20.59 9.37 -4.60
C LYS A 26 -20.50 8.31 -3.51
N PRO A 27 -20.05 8.67 -2.30
CA PRO A 27 -19.82 7.68 -1.23
C PRO A 27 -21.11 6.98 -0.80
N ALA A 28 -22.26 7.64 -0.91
CA ALA A 28 -23.55 7.08 -0.55
C ALA A 28 -23.96 5.88 -1.42
N GLU A 29 -23.43 5.75 -2.65
CA GLU A 29 -23.71 4.57 -3.50
C GLU A 29 -23.05 3.29 -2.96
N THR A 30 -21.89 3.41 -2.29
CA THR A 30 -21.11 2.26 -1.78
C THR A 30 -21.23 2.11 -0.25
N ALA A 31 -21.69 3.15 0.45
CA ALA A 31 -21.77 3.13 1.91
C ALA A 31 -22.60 2.00 2.50
N PRO A 32 -23.77 1.60 1.94
CA PRO A 32 -24.57 0.49 2.47
C PRO A 32 -23.79 -0.84 2.47
N ASP A 33 -23.04 -1.13 1.40
CA ASP A 33 -22.23 -2.34 1.31
C ASP A 33 -21.02 -2.28 2.26
N ALA A 34 -20.47 -1.08 2.45
CA ALA A 34 -19.33 -0.85 3.33
C ALA A 34 -19.69 -0.87 4.82
N GLU A 35 -20.95 -0.55 5.21
CA GLU A 35 -21.37 -0.41 6.60
C GLU A 35 -21.12 -1.66 7.43
N ARG A 36 -21.37 -2.84 6.85
CA ARG A 36 -21.09 -4.13 7.49
C ARG A 36 -19.63 -4.31 7.89
N VAL A 37 -18.70 -3.84 7.07
CA VAL A 37 -17.26 -3.95 7.28
C VAL A 37 -16.79 -2.84 8.21
N THR A 38 -17.25 -1.62 7.98
CA THR A 38 -16.84 -0.45 8.77
C THR A 38 -17.31 -0.52 10.21
N SER A 39 -18.52 -1.05 10.47
CA SER A 39 -19.02 -1.28 11.83
C SER A 39 -18.14 -2.22 12.66
N LYS A 40 -17.44 -3.16 12.00
CA LYS A 40 -16.50 -4.07 12.67
C LYS A 40 -15.09 -3.47 12.79
N ILE A 41 -14.65 -2.71 11.78
CA ILE A 41 -13.29 -2.15 11.73
C ILE A 41 -13.15 -0.92 12.61
N ALA A 42 -14.15 -0.02 12.65
CA ALA A 42 -14.07 1.22 13.41
C ALA A 42 -13.72 1.01 14.89
N PRO A 43 -14.38 0.09 15.64
CA PRO A 43 -14.02 -0.14 17.04
C PRO A 43 -12.64 -0.78 17.21
N LEU A 44 -12.17 -1.58 16.23
CA LEU A 44 -10.82 -2.14 16.27
C LEU A 44 -9.76 -1.06 16.07
N VAL A 45 -9.98 -0.16 15.13
CA VAL A 45 -9.09 0.98 14.86
C VAL A 45 -9.05 1.89 16.10
N GLN A 46 -10.20 2.21 16.73
CA GLN A 46 -10.27 3.02 17.94
C GLN A 46 -9.45 2.41 19.11
N ARG A 47 -9.36 1.10 19.20
CA ARG A 47 -8.57 0.41 20.26
C ARG A 47 -7.06 0.47 20.03
N VAL A 48 -6.63 0.52 18.75
CA VAL A 48 -5.20 0.49 18.39
C VAL A 48 -4.61 1.90 18.31
N VAL A 49 -5.44 2.89 18.02
CA VAL A 49 -5.01 4.29 17.88
C VAL A 49 -4.88 4.93 19.26
N PRO A 50 -3.85 5.78 19.50
CA PRO A 50 -3.72 6.53 20.75
C PRO A 50 -4.99 7.32 21.09
N ALA A 51 -5.29 7.46 22.39
CA ALA A 51 -6.51 8.14 22.88
C ALA A 51 -6.68 9.57 22.33
N SER A 52 -5.56 10.27 22.05
CA SER A 52 -5.57 11.61 21.45
C SER A 52 -6.09 11.67 20.01
N VAL A 53 -6.15 10.53 19.32
CA VAL A 53 -6.57 10.45 17.91
C VAL A 53 -7.82 9.59 17.74
N SER A 54 -8.21 8.82 18.75
CA SER A 54 -9.37 7.91 18.68
C SER A 54 -10.68 8.64 18.39
N SER A 55 -10.83 9.90 18.84
CA SER A 55 -11.99 10.75 18.55
C SER A 55 -12.11 11.18 17.08
N TYR A 56 -11.02 11.06 16.30
CA TYR A 56 -11.03 11.38 14.86
C TYR A 56 -11.35 10.16 13.98
N VAL A 57 -11.51 8.98 14.58
CA VAL A 57 -11.90 7.77 13.82
C VAL A 57 -13.34 7.93 13.36
N PRO A 58 -13.62 7.91 12.04
CA PRO A 58 -14.97 8.15 11.55
C PRO A 58 -15.93 7.04 11.98
N GLU A 59 -17.13 7.42 12.39
CA GLU A 59 -18.21 6.47 12.69
C GLU A 59 -19.06 6.14 11.45
N ARG A 60 -19.13 7.09 10.49
CA ARG A 60 -19.96 6.96 9.29
C ARG A 60 -19.26 6.16 8.19
N ALA A 61 -19.95 5.19 7.62
CA ALA A 61 -19.44 4.38 6.50
C ALA A 61 -19.05 5.22 5.28
N GLU A 62 -19.81 6.28 4.96
CA GLU A 62 -19.48 7.20 3.87
C GLU A 62 -18.09 7.86 4.01
N THR A 63 -17.71 8.20 5.24
CA THR A 63 -16.39 8.80 5.50
C THR A 63 -15.28 7.77 5.26
N TRP A 64 -15.50 6.51 5.67
CA TRP A 64 -14.57 5.42 5.37
C TRP A 64 -14.43 5.18 3.87
N VAL A 65 -15.55 5.17 3.13
CA VAL A 65 -15.55 5.05 1.66
C VAL A 65 -14.73 6.16 1.01
N ARG A 66 -14.88 7.42 1.47
CA ARG A 66 -14.08 8.55 0.98
C ARG A 66 -12.59 8.40 1.30
N ILE A 67 -12.24 7.95 2.51
CA ILE A 67 -10.84 7.74 2.91
C ILE A 67 -10.18 6.66 2.03
N VAL A 68 -10.87 5.53 1.84
CA VAL A 68 -10.38 4.46 0.97
C VAL A 68 -10.25 4.95 -0.47
N GLY A 69 -11.24 5.69 -0.98
CA GLY A 69 -11.21 6.29 -2.32
C GLY A 69 -10.05 7.28 -2.49
N ALA A 70 -9.81 8.15 -1.50
CA ALA A 70 -8.67 9.06 -1.52
C ALA A 70 -7.32 8.31 -1.51
N ALA A 71 -7.21 7.24 -0.73
CA ALA A 71 -6.04 6.38 -0.72
C ALA A 71 -5.81 5.67 -2.06
N GLN A 72 -6.88 5.25 -2.76
CA GLN A 72 -6.82 4.68 -4.11
C GLN A 72 -6.31 5.70 -5.13
N ILE A 73 -6.81 6.94 -5.10
CA ILE A 73 -6.36 8.00 -5.99
C ILE A 73 -4.88 8.30 -5.74
N ALA A 74 -4.50 8.56 -4.49
CA ALA A 74 -3.12 8.85 -4.13
C ALA A 74 -2.18 7.69 -4.50
N GLY A 75 -2.54 6.47 -4.13
CA GLY A 75 -1.78 5.26 -4.43
C GLY A 75 -1.65 5.03 -5.94
N GLY A 76 -2.73 5.22 -6.70
CA GLY A 76 -2.76 5.10 -8.16
C GLY A 76 -1.85 6.12 -8.84
N VAL A 77 -1.91 7.39 -8.45
CA VAL A 77 -1.03 8.45 -8.98
C VAL A 77 0.43 8.16 -8.66
N MET A 78 0.75 7.80 -7.41
CA MET A 78 2.11 7.45 -7.00
C MET A 78 2.64 6.25 -7.77
N PHE A 79 1.81 5.24 -7.99
CA PHE A 79 2.19 4.03 -8.71
C PHE A 79 2.38 4.29 -10.20
N ALA A 80 1.49 5.05 -10.86
CA ALA A 80 1.57 5.40 -12.28
C ALA A 80 2.81 6.26 -12.58
N THR A 81 3.02 7.33 -11.81
CA THR A 81 4.15 8.25 -11.99
C THR A 81 5.50 7.62 -11.61
N GLY A 82 5.48 6.60 -10.75
CA GLY A 82 6.68 5.95 -10.24
C GLY A 82 7.32 6.66 -9.03
N PHE A 83 6.77 7.81 -8.61
CA PHE A 83 7.20 8.48 -7.38
C PHE A 83 6.59 7.77 -6.16
N GLY A 84 7.44 7.26 -5.27
CA GLY A 84 6.98 6.47 -4.13
C GLY A 84 6.22 5.18 -4.52
N ARG A 85 6.52 4.59 -5.66
CA ARG A 85 5.81 3.48 -6.29
C ARG A 85 5.44 2.33 -5.35
N ARG A 86 6.37 1.88 -4.49
CA ARG A 86 6.11 0.79 -3.54
C ARG A 86 5.09 1.20 -2.48
N LEU A 87 5.16 2.45 -2.02
CA LEU A 87 4.18 3.00 -1.11
C LEU A 87 2.82 3.13 -1.80
N GLY A 88 2.80 3.61 -3.06
CA GLY A 88 1.59 3.63 -3.88
C GLY A 88 0.98 2.23 -4.02
N ALA A 89 1.77 1.23 -4.40
CA ALA A 89 1.31 -0.17 -4.49
C ALA A 89 0.79 -0.70 -3.14
N LEU A 90 1.42 -0.35 -2.02
CA LEU A 90 0.96 -0.73 -0.68
C LEU A 90 -0.40 -0.10 -0.34
N LEU A 91 -0.61 1.18 -0.69
CA LEU A 91 -1.90 1.83 -0.53
C LEU A 91 -2.97 1.14 -1.36
N LEU A 92 -2.66 0.79 -2.63
CA LEU A 92 -3.58 0.06 -3.49
C LEU A 92 -3.89 -1.35 -2.95
N ALA A 93 -2.90 -2.08 -2.44
CA ALA A 93 -3.10 -3.39 -1.84
C ALA A 93 -4.00 -3.32 -0.60
N LYS A 94 -3.78 -2.34 0.29
CA LYS A 94 -4.64 -2.13 1.46
C LYS A 94 -6.07 -1.75 1.06
N SER A 95 -6.24 -0.87 0.08
CA SER A 95 -7.57 -0.51 -0.44
C SER A 95 -8.28 -1.71 -1.07
N SER A 96 -7.56 -2.52 -1.86
CA SER A 96 -8.10 -3.76 -2.45
C SER A 96 -8.54 -4.76 -1.39
N LEU A 97 -7.80 -4.87 -0.27
CA LEU A 97 -8.18 -5.73 0.84
C LEU A 97 -9.52 -5.28 1.47
N VAL A 98 -9.69 -3.97 1.66
CA VAL A 98 -10.96 -3.42 2.16
C VAL A 98 -12.08 -3.67 1.17
N ASN A 99 -11.87 -3.40 -0.12
CA ASN A 99 -12.87 -3.63 -1.16
C ASN A 99 -13.24 -5.11 -1.28
N LEU A 100 -12.27 -6.02 -1.16
CA LEU A 100 -12.53 -7.46 -1.12
C LEU A 100 -13.40 -7.84 0.08
N ALA A 101 -13.12 -7.27 1.26
CA ALA A 101 -13.92 -7.52 2.45
C ALA A 101 -15.37 -6.99 2.29
N VAL A 102 -15.54 -5.85 1.63
CA VAL A 102 -16.86 -5.29 1.30
C VAL A 102 -17.61 -6.17 0.28
N ALA A 103 -16.91 -6.63 -0.76
CA ALA A 103 -17.49 -7.50 -1.81
C ALA A 103 -17.81 -8.92 -1.32
N TRP A 104 -17.25 -9.34 -0.18
CA TRP A 104 -17.44 -10.69 0.33
C TRP A 104 -18.87 -10.89 0.82
N PRO A 105 -19.61 -11.92 0.31
CA PRO A 105 -20.98 -12.16 0.70
C PRO A 105 -21.09 -12.56 2.18
N ASP A 106 -22.23 -12.25 2.78
CA ASP A 106 -22.54 -12.73 4.13
C ASP A 106 -22.65 -14.26 4.14
N LYS A 107 -22.33 -14.84 5.32
CA LYS A 107 -22.41 -16.30 5.50
C LYS A 107 -23.82 -16.82 5.23
N ASP A 108 -24.82 -16.05 5.64
CA ASP A 108 -26.25 -16.40 5.55
C ASP A 108 -26.91 -15.88 4.27
N ALA A 109 -26.14 -15.29 3.34
CA ALA A 109 -26.68 -14.81 2.08
C ALA A 109 -27.22 -15.98 1.23
N ALA A 110 -28.33 -15.74 0.54
CA ALA A 110 -28.93 -16.74 -0.36
C ALA A 110 -27.94 -17.16 -1.45
N PRO A 111 -28.01 -18.42 -1.93
CA PRO A 111 -27.11 -18.93 -2.97
C PRO A 111 -27.07 -18.06 -4.23
N ALA A 112 -28.20 -17.52 -4.66
CA ALA A 112 -28.29 -16.61 -5.81
C ALA A 112 -27.51 -15.32 -5.61
N VAL A 113 -27.50 -14.75 -4.38
CA VAL A 113 -26.71 -13.55 -4.04
C VAL A 113 -25.22 -13.87 -4.07
N LYS A 114 -24.82 -15.01 -3.50
CA LYS A 114 -23.43 -15.47 -3.51
C LYS A 114 -22.89 -15.64 -4.94
N GLU A 115 -23.71 -16.22 -5.83
CA GLU A 115 -23.34 -16.39 -7.23
C GLU A 115 -23.23 -15.05 -7.96
N ALA A 116 -24.17 -14.12 -7.75
CA ALA A 116 -24.13 -12.79 -8.33
C ALA A 116 -22.89 -11.98 -7.90
N GLN A 117 -22.45 -12.12 -6.64
CA GLN A 117 -21.28 -11.42 -6.10
C GLN A 117 -19.96 -12.09 -6.44
N ARG A 118 -19.95 -13.34 -6.91
CA ARG A 118 -18.74 -14.12 -7.17
C ARG A 118 -17.77 -13.42 -8.13
N GLY A 119 -18.29 -12.82 -9.20
CA GLY A 119 -17.49 -12.09 -10.17
C GLY A 119 -16.77 -10.90 -9.54
N GLU A 120 -17.45 -10.16 -8.66
CA GLU A 120 -16.86 -9.04 -7.94
C GLU A 120 -15.77 -9.48 -6.96
N VAL A 121 -16.03 -10.53 -6.18
CA VAL A 121 -15.04 -11.12 -5.26
C VAL A 121 -13.79 -11.55 -6.01
N LEU A 122 -13.92 -12.26 -7.13
CA LEU A 122 -12.78 -12.68 -7.94
C LEU A 122 -12.02 -11.50 -8.52
N ARG A 123 -12.71 -10.45 -8.97
CA ARG A 123 -12.09 -9.22 -9.47
C ARG A 123 -11.26 -8.55 -8.36
N GLN A 124 -11.84 -8.37 -7.18
CA GLN A 124 -11.14 -7.73 -6.06
C GLN A 124 -9.96 -8.58 -5.55
N ALA A 125 -10.10 -9.91 -5.54
CA ALA A 125 -9.01 -10.82 -5.20
C ALA A 125 -7.85 -10.73 -6.21
N ALA A 126 -8.14 -10.67 -7.51
CA ALA A 126 -7.14 -10.50 -8.55
C ALA A 126 -6.40 -9.15 -8.43
N LEU A 127 -7.14 -8.06 -8.16
CA LEU A 127 -6.56 -6.73 -7.94
C LEU A 127 -5.68 -6.69 -6.70
N LEU A 128 -6.10 -7.33 -5.62
CA LEU A 128 -5.30 -7.48 -4.40
C LEU A 128 -4.00 -8.25 -4.69
N GLY A 129 -4.08 -9.37 -5.41
CA GLY A 129 -2.91 -10.15 -5.81
C GLY A 129 -1.93 -9.33 -6.65
N ALA A 130 -2.43 -8.63 -7.68
CA ALA A 130 -1.62 -7.78 -8.54
C ALA A 130 -0.98 -6.61 -7.78
N ALA A 131 -1.74 -5.93 -6.90
CA ALA A 131 -1.22 -4.85 -6.06
C ALA A 131 -0.16 -5.37 -5.08
N SER A 132 -0.36 -6.55 -4.49
CA SER A 132 0.61 -7.18 -3.58
C SER A 132 1.92 -7.52 -4.29
N LEU A 133 1.87 -8.09 -5.49
CA LEU A 133 3.06 -8.31 -6.32
C LEU A 133 3.76 -6.99 -6.67
N ALA A 134 3.00 -5.95 -6.96
CA ALA A 134 3.55 -4.62 -7.27
C ALA A 134 4.31 -3.99 -6.08
N THR A 135 3.98 -4.34 -4.83
CA THR A 135 4.74 -3.87 -3.65
C THR A 135 6.16 -4.44 -3.63
N LEU A 136 6.36 -5.62 -4.19
CA LEU A 136 7.65 -6.32 -4.25
C LEU A 136 8.49 -5.91 -5.47
N ASP A 137 7.90 -5.19 -6.45
CA ASP A 137 8.62 -4.77 -7.66
C ASP A 137 9.73 -3.77 -7.34
N THR A 138 10.97 -4.25 -7.41
CA THR A 138 12.20 -3.45 -7.20
C THR A 138 12.73 -2.84 -8.48
N GLN A 139 12.18 -3.17 -9.67
CA GLN A 139 12.69 -2.79 -11.00
C GLN A 139 14.18 -3.12 -11.22
N GLY A 140 14.65 -4.22 -10.67
CA GLY A 140 16.05 -4.61 -10.77
C GLY A 140 16.99 -3.81 -9.84
N LYS A 141 16.47 -2.91 -9.01
CA LYS A 141 17.27 -2.31 -7.95
C LYS A 141 17.40 -3.30 -6.81
N PRO A 142 18.58 -3.36 -6.16
CA PRO A 142 18.77 -4.23 -5.01
C PRO A 142 17.73 -3.97 -3.91
N SER A 143 17.37 -5.01 -3.17
CA SER A 143 16.43 -4.91 -2.05
C SER A 143 16.89 -3.87 -1.02
N LEU A 144 15.97 -3.36 -0.21
CA LEU A 144 16.33 -2.44 0.89
C LEU A 144 17.31 -3.08 1.86
N GLN A 145 17.14 -4.37 2.13
CA GLN A 145 18.05 -5.15 2.98
C GLN A 145 19.47 -5.21 2.38
N TRP A 146 19.60 -5.57 1.10
CA TRP A 146 20.89 -5.58 0.41
C TRP A 146 21.57 -4.20 0.43
N ARG A 147 20.79 -3.13 0.23
CA ARG A 147 21.32 -1.75 0.28
C ARG A 147 21.79 -1.35 1.67
N ALA A 148 21.03 -1.74 2.71
CA ALA A 148 21.43 -1.50 4.10
C ALA A 148 22.71 -2.28 4.46
N ASP A 149 22.80 -3.56 4.05
CA ASP A 149 23.97 -4.40 4.28
C ASP A 149 25.21 -3.84 3.56
N HIS A 150 25.07 -3.40 2.32
CA HIS A 150 26.17 -2.78 1.57
C HIS A 150 26.60 -1.44 2.17
N ALA A 151 25.65 -0.59 2.59
CA ALA A 151 25.99 0.67 3.25
C ALA A 151 26.76 0.45 4.56
N THR A 152 26.37 -0.56 5.34
CA THR A 152 27.09 -0.92 6.58
C THR A 152 28.48 -1.50 6.30
N GLN A 153 28.61 -2.33 5.26
CA GLN A 153 29.92 -2.87 4.85
C GLN A 153 30.88 -1.77 4.33
N GLU A 154 30.37 -0.85 3.51
CA GLU A 154 31.14 0.29 3.03
C GLU A 154 31.58 1.22 4.18
N ALA A 155 30.67 1.46 5.15
CA ALA A 155 31.00 2.25 6.33
C ALA A 155 32.10 1.59 7.17
N LYS A 156 32.03 0.27 7.37
CA LYS A 156 33.09 -0.50 8.05
C LYS A 156 34.44 -0.43 7.32
N LYS A 157 34.46 -0.66 6.01
CA LYS A 157 35.70 -0.54 5.21
C LYS A 157 36.33 0.86 5.31
N LYS A 158 35.52 1.90 5.18
CA LYS A 158 36.00 3.29 5.33
C LYS A 158 36.56 3.59 6.74
N ALA A 159 35.95 2.99 7.77
CA ALA A 159 36.44 3.13 9.15
C ALA A 159 37.78 2.40 9.34
N GLU A 160 37.91 1.19 8.81
CA GLU A 160 39.16 0.40 8.84
C GLU A 160 40.30 1.09 8.05
N GLU A 161 39.99 1.62 6.87
CA GLU A 161 40.97 2.39 6.06
C GLU A 161 41.45 3.64 6.80
N LYS A 162 40.52 4.38 7.43
CA LYS A 162 40.88 5.55 8.26
C LYS A 162 41.73 5.16 9.46
N ALA A 163 41.37 4.09 10.17
CA ALA A 163 42.15 3.59 11.32
C ALA A 163 43.56 3.15 10.90
N ALA A 164 43.67 2.44 9.77
CA ALA A 164 44.97 2.04 9.22
C ALA A 164 45.82 3.26 8.81
N ALA A 165 45.20 4.29 8.19
CA ALA A 165 45.91 5.54 7.81
C ALA A 165 46.42 6.29 9.04
N VAL A 166 45.61 6.41 10.09
CA VAL A 166 46.00 7.04 11.36
C VAL A 166 47.13 6.24 12.03
N ALA A 167 47.05 4.92 12.07
CA ALA A 167 48.11 4.08 12.65
C ALA A 167 49.45 4.19 11.88
N LYS A 168 49.36 4.31 10.54
CA LYS A 168 50.55 4.54 9.69
C LYS A 168 51.18 5.91 9.92
N ALA A 169 50.33 6.95 10.03
CA ALA A 169 50.82 8.30 10.33
C ALA A 169 51.47 8.39 11.72
N ALA A 170 50.88 7.76 12.72
CA ALA A 170 51.48 7.71 14.08
C ALA A 170 52.83 7.01 14.09
N LYS A 171 53.00 5.91 13.34
CA LYS A 171 54.30 5.21 13.22
C LYS A 171 55.38 6.04 12.48
N SER A 172 55.00 6.89 11.53
CA SER A 172 55.95 7.77 10.84
C SER A 172 56.36 8.97 11.65
N ALA A 173 55.51 9.42 12.60
CA ALA A 173 55.82 10.54 13.49
C ALA A 173 56.73 10.17 14.69
N THR A 174 56.90 8.88 14.96
CA THR A 174 57.75 8.34 16.05
C THR A 174 59.12 7.86 15.57
N ARG A 175 59.47 8.08 14.30
CA ARG A 175 60.79 7.84 13.72
C ARG A 175 61.51 9.18 13.43
#